data_0c0b8d4c71f7880730070422762a8234
#
_entry.id   0c0b8d4c71f7880730070422762a8234
#
_cell.length_a   1.000
_cell.length_b   1.000
_cell.length_c   1.000
_cell.angle_alpha   90.00
_cell.angle_beta   90.00
_cell.angle_gamma   90.00
#
_symmetry.space_group_name_H-M   'P 1'
#
loop_
_entity.id
_entity.type
_entity.pdbx_description
1 polymer ?
#
loop_
_entity_poly.entity_id
_entity_poly.type
_entity_poly.pdbx_seq_one_letter_code
_entity_poly.pdbx_strand_id
1 'polypeptide(L)'
;MKYLLALVALIVVINVHPTQQTVKISPGFFTAKDYLDMTDTEKRAYVTGQINGMLVAPFFGAPEENLAWLKTCSGKMSDEQLASILSRYVRDQPNPQANLNVVTFNALREACRHQ
;
A
#
# COMPACT_ATOMS: atom_id res chain seq x y z
N MET A 1 31.98 57.70 21.89
CA MET A 1 30.71 57.35 21.25
C MET A 1 30.87 55.95 20.65
N LYS A 2 30.30 54.95 21.31
CA LYS A 2 30.40 53.56 20.86
C LYS A 2 29.03 53.15 20.24
N TYR A 3 28.97 53.01 18.95
CA TYR A 3 27.80 52.51 18.25
C TYR A 3 27.79 50.97 18.37
N LEU A 4 26.90 50.42 19.20
CA LEU A 4 26.60 48.99 19.26
C LEU A 4 25.61 48.68 18.12
N LEU A 5 26.12 48.08 17.04
CA LEU A 5 25.30 47.52 15.99
C LEU A 5 24.78 46.18 16.48
N ALA A 6 23.52 46.11 16.92
CA ALA A 6 22.82 44.89 17.20
C ALA A 6 22.39 44.25 15.89
N LEU A 7 23.11 43.21 15.47
CA LEU A 7 22.77 42.37 14.34
C LEU A 7 21.65 41.40 14.77
N VAL A 8 20.39 41.71 14.45
CA VAL A 8 19.27 40.80 14.65
C VAL A 8 19.29 39.78 13.53
N ALA A 9 19.83 38.61 13.80
CA ALA A 9 19.76 37.48 12.89
C ALA A 9 18.30 36.95 12.86
N LEU A 10 17.60 37.24 11.77
CA LEU A 10 16.25 36.72 11.52
C LEU A 10 16.39 35.25 11.08
N ILE A 11 16.18 34.32 12.03
CA ILE A 11 16.13 32.89 11.73
C ILE A 11 14.78 32.59 11.08
N VAL A 12 14.77 32.48 9.75
CA VAL A 12 13.60 31.99 9.02
C VAL A 12 13.55 30.47 9.20
N VAL A 13 12.71 30.00 10.10
CA VAL A 13 12.40 28.58 10.24
C VAL A 13 11.53 28.17 9.07
N ILE A 14 12.12 27.59 8.06
CA ILE A 14 11.39 26.97 6.95
C ILE A 14 10.77 25.67 7.50
N ASN A 15 9.48 25.69 7.81
CA ASN A 15 8.72 24.51 8.12
C ASN A 15 8.55 23.68 6.83
N VAL A 16 9.50 22.78 6.58
CA VAL A 16 9.36 21.78 5.52
C VAL A 16 8.38 20.74 6.04
N HIS A 17 7.10 20.89 5.70
CA HIS A 17 6.12 19.85 5.94
C HIS A 17 6.43 18.70 4.97
N PRO A 18 6.65 17.46 5.45
CA PRO A 18 6.79 16.32 4.55
C PRO A 18 5.46 16.18 3.82
N THR A 19 5.48 16.39 2.52
CA THR A 19 4.32 16.12 1.65
C THR A 19 4.09 14.63 1.70
N GLN A 20 3.05 14.19 2.41
CA GLN A 20 2.64 12.81 2.43
C GLN A 20 2.20 12.44 1.00
N GLN A 21 3.05 11.74 0.27
CA GLN A 21 2.71 11.22 -1.04
C GLN A 21 1.64 10.16 -0.89
N THR A 22 0.43 10.50 -1.30
CA THR A 22 -0.68 9.54 -1.35
C THR A 22 -0.44 8.60 -2.52
N VAL A 23 -0.32 7.30 -2.25
CA VAL A 23 -0.26 6.30 -3.32
C VAL A 23 -1.62 6.25 -4.00
N LYS A 24 -1.70 6.68 -5.25
CA LYS A 24 -2.92 6.59 -6.05
C LYS A 24 -2.98 5.20 -6.69
N ILE A 25 -3.90 4.37 -6.22
CA ILE A 25 -4.17 3.06 -6.81
C ILE A 25 -5.17 3.25 -7.95
N SER A 26 -4.75 2.92 -9.16
CA SER A 26 -5.65 2.96 -10.32
C SER A 26 -6.65 1.80 -10.27
N PRO A 27 -7.89 2.00 -10.78
CA PRO A 27 -8.84 0.92 -10.93
C PRO A 27 -8.25 -0.22 -11.78
N GLY A 28 -8.40 -1.46 -11.31
CA GLY A 28 -8.00 -2.65 -12.04
C GLY A 28 -9.12 -3.18 -12.94
N PHE A 29 -8.86 -4.31 -13.59
CA PHE A 29 -9.83 -4.98 -14.48
C PHE A 29 -10.82 -5.87 -13.73
N PHE A 30 -10.47 -6.29 -12.51
CA PHE A 30 -11.28 -7.22 -11.70
C PHE A 30 -11.97 -6.52 -10.54
N THR A 31 -13.16 -7.04 -10.21
CA THR A 31 -13.93 -6.64 -9.04
C THR A 31 -13.81 -7.66 -7.91
N ALA A 32 -14.27 -7.30 -6.72
CA ALA A 32 -14.37 -8.23 -5.60
C ALA A 32 -15.22 -9.47 -5.95
N LYS A 33 -16.30 -9.29 -6.73
CA LYS A 33 -17.13 -10.39 -7.20
C LYS A 33 -16.36 -11.33 -8.12
N ASP A 34 -15.59 -10.81 -9.07
CA ASP A 34 -14.81 -11.64 -9.99
C ASP A 34 -13.83 -12.55 -9.23
N TYR A 35 -13.24 -12.06 -8.14
CA TYR A 35 -12.35 -12.87 -7.30
C TYR A 35 -13.08 -14.05 -6.64
N LEU A 36 -14.31 -13.86 -6.19
CA LEU A 36 -15.08 -14.95 -5.60
C LEU A 36 -15.36 -16.07 -6.59
N ASP A 37 -15.52 -15.74 -7.86
CA ASP A 37 -15.77 -16.68 -8.95
C ASP A 37 -14.49 -17.40 -9.45
N MET A 38 -13.30 -16.98 -9.02
CA MET A 38 -12.02 -17.63 -9.36
C MET A 38 -11.87 -19.00 -8.66
N THR A 39 -11.18 -19.92 -9.33
CA THR A 39 -10.68 -21.15 -8.73
C THR A 39 -9.60 -20.86 -7.68
N ASP A 40 -9.30 -21.82 -6.81
CA ASP A 40 -8.25 -21.64 -5.79
C ASP A 40 -6.87 -21.37 -6.43
N THR A 41 -6.56 -21.99 -7.55
CA THR A 41 -5.33 -21.77 -8.30
C THR A 41 -5.27 -20.35 -8.85
N GLU A 42 -6.37 -19.86 -9.42
CA GLU A 42 -6.46 -18.48 -9.94
C GLU A 42 -6.36 -17.45 -8.81
N LYS A 43 -6.99 -17.70 -7.65
CA LYS A 43 -6.88 -16.83 -6.48
C LYS A 43 -5.45 -16.70 -5.99
N ARG A 44 -4.72 -17.81 -5.91
CA ARG A 44 -3.30 -17.81 -5.53
C ARG A 44 -2.44 -17.08 -6.54
N ALA A 45 -2.65 -17.34 -7.83
CA ALA A 45 -1.93 -16.66 -8.90
C ALA A 45 -2.22 -15.14 -8.90
N TYR A 46 -3.48 -14.76 -8.70
CA TYR A 46 -3.89 -13.37 -8.63
C TYR A 46 -3.19 -12.62 -7.49
N VAL A 47 -3.28 -13.12 -6.26
CA VAL A 47 -2.71 -12.43 -5.09
C VAL A 47 -1.19 -12.34 -5.18
N THR A 48 -0.53 -13.38 -5.67
CA THR A 48 0.93 -13.40 -5.88
C THR A 48 1.34 -12.37 -6.93
N GLY A 49 0.64 -12.34 -8.07
CA GLY A 49 0.88 -11.36 -9.12
C GLY A 49 0.66 -9.93 -8.67
N GLN A 50 -0.37 -9.70 -7.86
CA GLN A 50 -0.69 -8.39 -7.32
C GLN A 50 0.41 -7.89 -6.36
N ILE A 51 0.89 -8.75 -5.47
CA ILE A 51 1.99 -8.42 -4.55
C ILE A 51 3.27 -8.12 -5.34
N ASN A 52 3.62 -8.97 -6.30
CA ASN A 52 4.79 -8.74 -7.15
C ASN A 52 4.69 -7.42 -7.91
N GLY A 53 3.50 -7.09 -8.43
CA GLY A 53 3.24 -5.81 -9.09
C GLY A 53 3.42 -4.62 -8.14
N MET A 54 2.96 -4.72 -6.90
CA MET A 54 3.16 -3.67 -5.90
C MET A 54 4.64 -3.50 -5.54
N LEU A 55 5.40 -4.59 -5.41
CA LEU A 55 6.82 -4.55 -5.02
C LEU A 55 7.74 -3.97 -6.10
N VAL A 56 7.31 -3.88 -7.36
CA VAL A 56 8.06 -3.19 -8.42
C VAL A 56 7.70 -1.70 -8.53
N ALA A 57 6.74 -1.20 -7.75
CA ALA A 57 6.33 0.20 -7.79
C ALA A 57 7.48 1.22 -7.58
N PRO A 58 8.55 0.94 -6.79
CA PRO A 58 9.70 1.82 -6.70
C PRO A 58 10.41 2.09 -8.04
N PHE A 59 10.41 1.14 -8.97
CA PHE A 59 10.94 1.37 -10.32
C PHE A 59 10.17 2.43 -11.11
N PHE A 60 8.96 2.73 -10.67
CA PHE A 60 8.08 3.75 -11.24
C PHE A 60 7.96 4.99 -10.35
N GLY A 61 8.87 5.14 -9.37
CA GLY A 61 8.99 6.34 -8.54
C GLY A 61 8.25 6.31 -7.20
N ALA A 62 7.65 5.18 -6.80
CA ALA A 62 7.10 5.05 -5.45
C ALA A 62 8.22 4.96 -4.40
N PRO A 63 8.13 5.65 -3.25
CA PRO A 63 9.12 5.50 -2.18
C PRO A 63 9.17 4.06 -1.65
N GLU A 64 10.37 3.48 -1.53
CA GLU A 64 10.55 2.10 -1.04
C GLU A 64 9.98 1.90 0.37
N GLU A 65 10.13 2.89 1.24
CA GLU A 65 9.63 2.85 2.61
C GLU A 65 8.13 2.63 2.70
N ASN A 66 7.37 3.04 1.68
CA ASN A 66 5.91 2.83 1.63
C ASN A 66 5.52 1.37 1.41
N LEU A 67 6.47 0.53 0.97
CA LEU A 67 6.25 -0.89 0.66
C LEU A 67 7.04 -1.84 1.57
N ALA A 68 7.87 -1.33 2.47
CA ALA A 68 8.69 -2.14 3.36
C ALA A 68 7.84 -3.11 4.21
N TRP A 69 6.69 -2.66 4.70
CA TRP A 69 5.74 -3.48 5.44
C TRP A 69 5.22 -4.66 4.60
N LEU A 70 4.89 -4.42 3.34
CA LEU A 70 4.36 -5.45 2.44
C LEU A 70 5.43 -6.51 2.16
N LYS A 71 6.65 -6.10 1.84
CA LYS A 71 7.78 -6.99 1.59
C LYS A 71 8.05 -7.89 2.81
N THR A 72 8.09 -7.32 4.00
CA THR A 72 8.36 -8.04 5.25
C THR A 72 7.23 -9.02 5.59
N CYS A 73 5.98 -8.57 5.46
CA CYS A 73 4.82 -9.37 5.81
C CYS A 73 4.58 -10.49 4.79
N SER A 74 4.51 -10.18 3.49
CA SER A 74 4.24 -11.18 2.46
C SER A 74 5.35 -12.22 2.33
N GLY A 75 6.60 -11.85 2.59
CA GLY A 75 7.73 -12.77 2.55
C GLY A 75 7.69 -13.91 3.59
N LYS A 76 6.80 -13.81 4.58
CA LYS A 76 6.60 -14.82 5.63
C LYS A 76 5.38 -15.70 5.39
N MET A 77 4.65 -15.48 4.30
CA MET A 77 3.38 -16.16 4.01
C MET A 77 3.47 -16.98 2.73
N SER A 78 2.73 -18.11 2.70
CA SER A 78 2.51 -18.85 1.47
C SER A 78 1.44 -18.16 0.60
N ASP A 79 1.41 -18.50 -0.68
CA ASP A 79 0.36 -18.05 -1.61
C ASP A 79 -1.05 -18.48 -1.16
N GLU A 80 -1.18 -19.65 -0.54
CA GLU A 80 -2.43 -20.11 0.07
C GLU A 80 -2.88 -19.21 1.23
N GLN A 81 -1.95 -18.84 2.12
CA GLN A 81 -2.24 -17.95 3.23
C GLN A 81 -2.68 -16.56 2.73
N LEU A 82 -1.97 -16.02 1.73
CA LEU A 82 -2.29 -14.74 1.11
C LEU A 82 -3.66 -14.77 0.42
N ALA A 83 -3.96 -15.83 -0.34
CA ALA A 83 -5.25 -16.02 -0.98
C ALA A 83 -6.39 -16.17 0.04
N SER A 84 -6.14 -16.85 1.17
CA SER A 84 -7.11 -17.01 2.26
C SER A 84 -7.44 -15.68 2.93
N ILE A 85 -6.43 -14.83 3.16
CA ILE A 85 -6.60 -13.47 3.71
C ILE A 85 -7.50 -12.66 2.77
N LEU A 86 -7.18 -12.64 1.49
CA LEU A 86 -7.96 -11.89 0.51
C LEU A 86 -9.39 -12.44 0.37
N SER A 87 -9.55 -13.77 0.33
CA SER A 87 -10.88 -14.41 0.23
C SER A 87 -11.79 -14.03 1.39
N ARG A 88 -11.26 -13.99 2.60
CA ARG A 88 -11.99 -13.57 3.79
C ARG A 88 -12.39 -12.11 3.71
N TYR A 89 -11.45 -11.26 3.36
CA TYR A 89 -11.66 -9.82 3.24
C TYR A 89 -12.69 -9.47 2.15
N VAL A 90 -12.63 -10.15 1.00
CA VAL A 90 -13.58 -9.96 -0.11
C VAL A 90 -14.99 -10.37 0.27
N ARG A 91 -15.17 -11.47 1.02
CA ARG A 91 -16.51 -11.89 1.48
C ARG A 91 -17.18 -10.88 2.39
N ASP A 92 -16.39 -10.12 3.15
CA ASP A 92 -16.88 -9.10 4.07
C ASP A 92 -17.10 -7.74 3.40
N GLN A 93 -16.78 -7.61 2.09
CA GLN A 93 -16.98 -6.36 1.36
C GLN A 93 -18.46 -6.06 1.13
N PRO A 94 -18.93 -4.84 1.49
CA PRO A 94 -20.31 -4.44 1.25
C PRO A 94 -20.60 -4.15 -0.22
N ASN A 95 -19.56 -3.87 -1.03
CA ASN A 95 -19.69 -3.57 -2.46
C ASN A 95 -19.00 -4.65 -3.30
N PRO A 96 -19.75 -5.55 -3.96
CA PRO A 96 -19.19 -6.59 -4.81
C PRO A 96 -18.52 -6.04 -6.08
N GLN A 97 -18.82 -4.80 -6.47
CA GLN A 97 -18.21 -4.12 -7.61
C GLN A 97 -16.96 -3.31 -7.23
N ALA A 98 -16.49 -3.41 -5.97
CA ALA A 98 -15.27 -2.75 -5.54
C ALA A 98 -14.07 -3.23 -6.37
N ASN A 99 -13.18 -2.30 -6.73
CA ASN A 99 -11.96 -2.62 -7.48
C ASN A 99 -11.06 -3.58 -6.69
N LEU A 100 -10.78 -4.73 -7.26
CA LEU A 100 -10.09 -5.81 -6.58
C LEU A 100 -8.66 -5.45 -6.16
N ASN A 101 -7.93 -4.69 -6.96
CA ASN A 101 -6.58 -4.24 -6.59
C ASN A 101 -6.58 -3.35 -5.34
N VAL A 102 -7.58 -2.48 -5.18
CA VAL A 102 -7.75 -1.66 -3.97
C VAL A 102 -8.15 -2.53 -2.77
N VAL A 103 -9.08 -3.45 -2.98
CA VAL A 103 -9.51 -4.41 -1.96
C VAL A 103 -8.33 -5.28 -1.50
N THR A 104 -7.51 -5.76 -2.43
CA THR A 104 -6.30 -6.54 -2.13
C THR A 104 -5.30 -5.75 -1.30
N PHE A 105 -5.01 -4.50 -1.68
CA PHE A 105 -4.12 -3.64 -0.91
C PHE A 105 -4.62 -3.45 0.52
N ASN A 106 -5.90 -3.17 0.70
CA ASN A 106 -6.49 -2.97 2.02
C ASN A 106 -6.48 -4.26 2.85
N ALA A 107 -6.78 -5.41 2.25
CA ALA A 107 -6.74 -6.71 2.91
C ALA A 107 -5.34 -7.05 3.44
N LEU A 108 -4.32 -6.86 2.62
CA LEU A 108 -2.92 -7.08 3.00
C LEU A 108 -2.47 -6.10 4.08
N ARG A 109 -2.82 -4.82 3.94
CA ARG A 109 -2.48 -3.80 4.92
C ARG A 109 -3.09 -4.08 6.29
N GLU A 110 -4.33 -4.56 6.33
CA GLU A 110 -4.99 -4.94 7.57
C GLU A 110 -4.33 -6.17 8.20
N ALA A 111 -4.10 -7.23 7.41
CA ALA A 111 -3.47 -8.45 7.88
C ALA A 111 -2.03 -8.24 8.38
N CYS A 112 -1.29 -7.28 7.79
CA CYS A 112 0.09 -6.99 8.14
C CYS A 112 0.27 -5.94 9.25
N ARG A 113 -0.82 -5.35 9.73
CA ARG A 113 -0.77 -4.27 10.75
C ARG A 113 -0.21 -4.72 12.08
N HIS A 114 -0.28 -6.00 12.39
CA HIS A 114 0.06 -6.57 13.69
C HIS A 114 1.28 -7.52 13.64
N GLN A 115 2.13 -7.38 12.61
CA GLN A 115 3.35 -8.19 12.48
C GLN A 115 4.63 -7.37 12.72
#